data_9ee8bffab56b66895b2fa9fcb3570f6e
#
_entry.id   9ee8bffab56b66895b2fa9fcb3570f6e
#
_cell.length_a   1.000
_cell.length_b   1.000
_cell.length_c   1.000
_cell.angle_alpha   90.00
_cell.angle_beta   90.00
_cell.angle_gamma   90.00
#
_symmetry.space_group_name_H-M   'P 1'
#
loop_
_entity.id
_entity.type
_entity.pdbx_description
1 polymer ?
#
loop_
_entity_poly.entity_id
_entity_poly.type
_entity_poly.pdbx_seq_one_letter_code
_entity_poly.pdbx_strand_id
1 'polypeptide(L)'
;RKTTNFLHLGSFFATLTILFFLCYSYVKTSHAPSSALGWLLLDHSDITETEENPFFLILSSLCGLMFSVYFGAYFFHRHPGTLNEASGVLIAFKTFSFLAILFYSFNHNTLFFFIMNGLVVILSIFTYFIFSLIFSQMRCPLFFRLVPVTCFIYSLFSFFVLALIPLANPSTIQVAGNLLDMLFIVSLGVFMWQRKKKQNKKHFEA
;
A
#
# COMPACT_ATOMS: atom_id res chain seq x y z
N ARG A 1 -18.97 17.47 -10.96
CA ARG A 1 -18.00 17.05 -12.00
C ARG A 1 -16.58 16.84 -11.44
N LYS A 2 -15.94 17.79 -10.71
CA LYS A 2 -14.56 17.65 -10.21
C LYS A 2 -14.35 16.41 -9.31
N THR A 3 -15.24 16.18 -8.34
CA THR A 3 -15.12 15.05 -7.39
C THR A 3 -15.30 13.67 -8.04
N THR A 4 -16.05 13.61 -9.16
CA THR A 4 -16.22 12.38 -9.94
C THR A 4 -14.91 11.98 -10.64
N ASN A 5 -14.16 12.98 -11.13
CA ASN A 5 -12.88 12.75 -11.78
C ASN A 5 -11.84 12.21 -10.78
N PHE A 6 -11.80 12.73 -9.55
CA PHE A 6 -10.88 12.21 -8.51
C PHE A 6 -11.15 10.74 -8.16
N LEU A 7 -12.41 10.32 -8.14
CA LEU A 7 -12.76 8.93 -7.92
C LEU A 7 -12.28 8.02 -9.05
N HIS A 8 -12.52 8.42 -10.31
CA HIS A 8 -12.10 7.63 -11.47
C HIS A 8 -10.57 7.53 -11.56
N LEU A 9 -9.87 8.64 -11.37
CA LEU A 9 -8.42 8.66 -11.36
C LEU A 9 -7.85 7.88 -10.17
N GLY A 10 -8.42 8.01 -8.98
CA GLY A 10 -8.02 7.21 -7.83
C GLY A 10 -8.18 5.71 -8.07
N SER A 11 -9.35 5.27 -8.58
CA SER A 11 -9.58 3.86 -8.91
C SER A 11 -8.64 3.35 -10.00
N PHE A 12 -8.35 4.18 -11.01
CA PHE A 12 -7.41 3.86 -12.08
C PHE A 12 -6.00 3.65 -11.52
N PHE A 13 -5.49 4.58 -10.69
CA PHE A 13 -4.17 4.44 -10.10
C PHE A 13 -4.08 3.29 -9.09
N ALA A 14 -5.14 3.00 -8.34
CA ALA A 14 -5.18 1.80 -7.48
C ALA A 14 -5.03 0.52 -8.31
N THR A 15 -5.72 0.43 -9.45
CA THR A 15 -5.62 -0.73 -10.36
C THR A 15 -4.22 -0.84 -10.96
N LEU A 16 -3.62 0.28 -11.41
CA LEU A 16 -2.26 0.29 -11.95
C LEU A 16 -1.21 -0.09 -10.89
N THR A 17 -1.38 0.34 -9.64
CA THR A 17 -0.51 -0.06 -8.53
C THR A 17 -0.42 -1.57 -8.41
N ILE A 18 -1.58 -2.24 -8.43
CA ILE A 18 -1.66 -3.69 -8.31
C ILE A 18 -1.08 -4.37 -9.56
N LEU A 19 -1.44 -3.88 -10.74
CA LEU A 19 -0.97 -4.43 -12.01
C LEU A 19 0.56 -4.39 -12.10
N PHE A 20 1.17 -3.25 -11.81
CA PHE A 20 2.64 -3.12 -11.85
C PHE A 20 3.31 -3.93 -10.76
N PHE A 21 2.71 -4.05 -9.59
CA PHE A 21 3.23 -4.94 -8.54
C PHE A 21 3.18 -6.40 -8.97
N LEU A 22 2.11 -6.85 -9.60
CA LEU A 22 2.01 -8.21 -10.14
C LEU A 22 3.01 -8.44 -11.28
N CYS A 23 3.23 -7.45 -12.16
CA CYS A 23 4.26 -7.52 -13.19
C CYS A 23 5.65 -7.64 -12.57
N TYR A 24 5.96 -6.85 -11.55
CA TYR A 24 7.22 -6.95 -10.80
C TYR A 24 7.40 -8.35 -10.21
N SER A 25 6.37 -8.84 -9.54
CA SER A 25 6.38 -10.18 -8.94
C SER A 25 6.58 -11.26 -9.99
N TYR A 26 5.90 -11.15 -11.14
CA TYR A 26 6.04 -12.08 -12.25
C TYR A 26 7.46 -12.09 -12.84
N VAL A 27 8.03 -10.92 -13.11
CA VAL A 27 9.40 -10.79 -13.65
C VAL A 27 10.42 -11.36 -12.67
N LYS A 28 10.25 -11.07 -11.37
CA LYS A 28 11.14 -11.57 -10.32
C LYS A 28 11.05 -13.10 -10.14
N THR A 29 9.87 -13.68 -10.37
CA THR A 29 9.61 -15.13 -10.21
C THR A 29 9.71 -15.92 -11.52
N SER A 30 10.06 -15.29 -12.64
CA SER A 30 10.18 -16.00 -13.95
C SER A 30 11.22 -17.12 -13.95
N HIS A 31 12.05 -17.21 -12.93
CA HIS A 31 12.96 -18.35 -12.68
C HIS A 31 12.38 -19.42 -11.72
N ALA A 32 11.06 -19.40 -11.55
CA ALA A 32 10.16 -20.46 -11.11
C ALA A 32 10.25 -20.99 -9.67
N PRO A 33 9.39 -20.54 -8.75
CA PRO A 33 8.99 -21.42 -7.67
C PRO A 33 8.02 -22.50 -8.18
N SER A 34 8.24 -23.75 -7.75
CA SER A 34 7.44 -24.92 -8.15
C SER A 34 6.00 -24.94 -7.59
N SER A 35 5.59 -23.94 -6.82
CA SER A 35 4.28 -23.87 -6.17
C SER A 35 3.63 -22.50 -6.30
N ALA A 36 2.30 -22.47 -6.41
CA ALA A 36 1.52 -21.24 -6.42
C ALA A 36 1.74 -20.39 -5.15
N LEU A 37 2.00 -21.04 -4.02
CA LEU A 37 2.29 -20.38 -2.76
C LEU A 37 3.68 -19.72 -2.78
N GLY A 38 4.69 -20.41 -3.32
CA GLY A 38 6.03 -19.87 -3.52
C GLY A 38 6.02 -18.67 -4.47
N TRP A 39 5.19 -18.72 -5.53
CA TRP A 39 4.99 -17.59 -6.43
C TRP A 39 4.35 -16.39 -5.71
N LEU A 40 3.32 -16.64 -4.88
CA LEU A 40 2.64 -15.61 -4.10
C LEU A 40 3.54 -15.00 -3.02
N LEU A 41 4.37 -15.84 -2.38
CA LEU A 41 5.28 -15.41 -1.32
C LEU A 41 6.63 -14.93 -1.85
N LEU A 42 6.85 -14.93 -3.17
CA LEU A 42 8.10 -14.54 -3.81
C LEU A 42 9.31 -15.21 -3.14
N ASP A 43 9.26 -16.54 -3.06
CA ASP A 43 10.34 -17.31 -2.44
C ASP A 43 11.65 -17.09 -3.22
N HIS A 44 12.56 -16.35 -2.59
CA HIS A 44 13.80 -15.88 -3.20
C HIS A 44 15.01 -16.71 -2.80
N SER A 45 14.80 -17.87 -2.18
CA SER A 45 15.89 -18.69 -1.68
C SER A 45 16.88 -19.16 -2.78
N ASP A 46 16.46 -19.15 -4.04
CA ASP A 46 17.25 -19.64 -5.18
C ASP A 46 17.65 -18.56 -6.20
N ILE A 47 17.40 -17.29 -5.91
CA ILE A 47 17.77 -16.22 -6.86
C ILE A 47 19.21 -15.81 -6.60
N THR A 48 20.14 -16.37 -7.37
CA THR A 48 21.45 -15.78 -7.64
C THR A 48 21.24 -14.34 -8.12
N GLU A 49 22.10 -13.42 -7.69
CA GLU A 49 22.11 -11.98 -7.93
C GLU A 49 21.98 -11.59 -9.43
N THR A 50 20.86 -11.93 -10.07
CA THR A 50 20.52 -11.37 -11.37
C THR A 50 20.02 -9.94 -11.14
N GLU A 51 20.58 -8.99 -11.88
CA GLU A 51 20.27 -7.56 -11.85
C GLU A 51 18.78 -7.34 -11.67
N GLU A 52 18.37 -6.92 -10.46
CA GLU A 52 16.98 -6.61 -10.16
C GLU A 52 16.56 -5.42 -11.01
N ASN A 53 15.67 -5.62 -11.96
CA ASN A 53 15.08 -4.50 -12.67
C ASN A 53 13.94 -3.90 -11.82
N PRO A 54 14.17 -2.81 -11.07
CA PRO A 54 13.19 -2.24 -10.14
C PRO A 54 12.09 -1.44 -10.85
N PHE A 55 12.10 -1.38 -12.18
CA PHE A 55 11.22 -0.52 -12.97
C PHE A 55 9.74 -0.67 -12.61
N PHE A 56 9.23 -1.91 -12.58
CA PHE A 56 7.82 -2.15 -12.23
C PHE A 56 7.51 -1.84 -10.77
N LEU A 57 8.48 -2.02 -9.87
CA LEU A 57 8.32 -1.66 -8.46
C LEU A 57 8.24 -0.14 -8.28
N ILE A 58 9.08 0.61 -9.00
CA ILE A 58 9.04 2.08 -9.03
C ILE A 58 7.70 2.56 -9.58
N LEU A 59 7.23 2.00 -10.69
CA LEU A 59 5.93 2.36 -11.25
C LEU A 59 4.78 2.03 -10.31
N SER A 60 4.81 0.87 -9.66
CA SER A 60 3.80 0.49 -8.67
C SER A 60 3.75 1.48 -7.51
N SER A 61 4.90 1.83 -6.94
CA SER A 61 4.97 2.77 -5.82
C SER A 61 4.55 4.19 -6.21
N LEU A 62 4.90 4.65 -7.42
CA LEU A 62 4.45 5.92 -7.97
C LEU A 62 2.92 5.95 -8.13
N CYS A 63 2.35 4.89 -8.69
CA CYS A 63 0.90 4.76 -8.82
C CYS A 63 0.20 4.73 -7.45
N GLY A 64 0.79 4.07 -6.45
CA GLY A 64 0.30 4.07 -5.07
C GLY A 64 0.32 5.47 -4.43
N LEU A 65 1.36 6.25 -4.70
CA LEU A 65 1.43 7.65 -4.30
C LEU A 65 0.33 8.49 -4.98
N MET A 66 0.18 8.36 -6.30
CA MET A 66 -0.87 9.06 -7.05
C MET A 66 -2.27 8.68 -6.56
N PHE A 67 -2.52 7.40 -6.29
CA PHE A 67 -3.75 6.96 -5.63
C PHE A 67 -4.01 7.70 -4.32
N SER A 68 -2.99 7.81 -3.46
CA SER A 68 -3.11 8.46 -2.16
C SER A 68 -3.45 9.95 -2.28
N VAL A 69 -2.87 10.64 -3.27
CA VAL A 69 -3.17 12.04 -3.57
C VAL A 69 -4.62 12.20 -4.03
N TYR A 70 -5.10 11.34 -4.94
CA TYR A 70 -6.49 11.39 -5.39
C TYR A 70 -7.50 10.99 -4.31
N PHE A 71 -7.11 10.04 -3.44
CA PHE A 71 -7.89 9.68 -2.26
C PHE A 71 -8.04 10.90 -1.32
N GLY A 72 -6.94 11.56 -0.99
CA GLY A 72 -6.94 12.77 -0.17
C GLY A 72 -7.75 13.90 -0.80
N ALA A 73 -7.56 14.18 -2.10
CA ALA A 73 -8.32 15.20 -2.81
C ALA A 73 -9.83 14.92 -2.82
N TYR A 74 -10.23 13.65 -2.94
CA TYR A 74 -11.64 13.26 -2.89
C TYR A 74 -12.27 13.58 -1.54
N PHE A 75 -11.60 13.27 -0.42
CA PHE A 75 -12.13 13.51 0.92
C PHE A 75 -12.01 14.97 1.35
N PHE A 76 -10.94 15.66 0.94
CA PHE A 76 -10.78 17.10 1.21
C PHE A 76 -11.96 17.93 0.70
N HIS A 77 -12.46 17.64 -0.49
CA HIS A 77 -13.56 18.38 -1.08
C HIS A 77 -14.94 18.00 -0.56
N ARG A 78 -15.09 16.85 0.12
CA ARG A 78 -16.40 16.33 0.50
C ARG A 78 -16.67 16.26 1.99
N HIS A 79 -15.66 16.01 2.78
CA HIS A 79 -15.80 15.78 4.21
C HIS A 79 -14.57 16.29 4.95
N PRO A 80 -14.54 17.59 5.36
CA PRO A 80 -13.53 18.04 6.30
C PRO A 80 -13.70 17.22 7.60
N GLY A 81 -12.73 16.40 7.93
CA GLY A 81 -12.78 15.55 9.13
C GLY A 81 -11.65 14.54 9.16
N THR A 82 -11.76 13.58 10.04
CA THR A 82 -10.74 12.58 10.35
C THR A 82 -10.19 11.82 9.13
N LEU A 83 -11.04 11.56 8.11
CA LEU A 83 -10.57 10.93 6.85
C LEU A 83 -9.65 11.83 6.03
N ASN A 84 -9.83 13.15 6.11
CA ASN A 84 -8.94 14.08 5.44
C ASN A 84 -7.56 14.12 6.12
N GLU A 85 -7.53 14.12 7.45
CA GLU A 85 -6.29 14.08 8.22
C GLU A 85 -5.56 12.75 7.99
N ALA A 86 -6.29 11.63 8.03
CA ALA A 86 -5.73 10.31 7.74
C ALA A 86 -5.15 10.21 6.31
N SER A 87 -5.77 10.89 5.35
CA SER A 87 -5.25 10.92 3.97
C SER A 87 -3.91 11.65 3.87
N GLY A 88 -3.66 12.66 4.70
CA GLY A 88 -2.37 13.33 4.80
C GLY A 88 -1.26 12.38 5.26
N VAL A 89 -1.54 11.56 6.28
CA VAL A 89 -0.59 10.54 6.76
C VAL A 89 -0.36 9.46 5.70
N LEU A 90 -1.41 9.05 4.98
CA LEU A 90 -1.30 8.11 3.87
C LEU A 90 -0.41 8.65 2.75
N ILE A 91 -0.57 9.91 2.37
CA ILE A 91 0.26 10.57 1.34
C ILE A 91 1.72 10.60 1.80
N ALA A 92 1.97 10.99 3.05
CA ALA A 92 3.33 10.99 3.61
C ALA A 92 3.94 9.59 3.56
N PHE A 93 3.24 8.57 4.03
CA PHE A 93 3.68 7.17 3.98
C PHE A 93 4.06 6.74 2.54
N LYS A 94 3.19 7.00 1.57
CA LYS A 94 3.44 6.61 0.17
C LYS A 94 4.57 7.43 -0.48
N THR A 95 4.73 8.69 -0.09
CA THR A 95 5.85 9.52 -0.56
C THR A 95 7.18 8.96 -0.08
N PHE A 96 7.31 8.65 1.21
CA PHE A 96 8.54 8.08 1.75
C PHE A 96 8.81 6.67 1.21
N SER A 97 7.76 5.87 1.00
CA SER A 97 7.87 4.55 0.37
C SER A 97 8.41 4.66 -1.07
N PHE A 98 7.87 5.58 -1.86
CA PHE A 98 8.35 5.84 -3.22
C PHE A 98 9.80 6.32 -3.23
N LEU A 99 10.16 7.26 -2.36
CA LEU A 99 11.54 7.76 -2.25
C LEU A 99 12.50 6.65 -1.82
N ALA A 100 12.13 5.81 -0.86
CA ALA A 100 12.96 4.69 -0.42
C ALA A 100 13.28 3.73 -1.57
N ILE A 101 12.26 3.36 -2.37
CA ILE A 101 12.42 2.51 -3.54
C ILE A 101 13.31 3.18 -4.60
N LEU A 102 13.07 4.47 -4.85
CA LEU A 102 13.83 5.23 -5.84
C LEU A 102 15.33 5.31 -5.45
N PHE A 103 15.62 5.65 -4.20
CA PHE A 103 16.99 5.73 -3.72
C PHE A 103 17.70 4.37 -3.70
N TYR A 104 17.00 3.31 -3.30
CA TYR A 104 17.54 1.96 -3.38
C TYR A 104 17.94 1.59 -4.81
N SER A 105 17.10 1.94 -5.78
CA SER A 105 17.32 1.60 -7.19
C SER A 105 18.51 2.35 -7.83
N PHE A 106 18.82 3.55 -7.35
CA PHE A 106 19.84 4.39 -8.01
C PHE A 106 21.16 4.54 -7.23
N ASN A 107 21.15 4.38 -5.92
CA ASN A 107 22.31 4.84 -5.13
C ASN A 107 22.95 3.78 -4.23
N HIS A 108 22.38 2.62 -4.08
CA HIS A 108 22.88 1.49 -3.25
C HIS A 108 23.51 1.90 -1.88
N ASN A 109 23.23 3.12 -1.38
CA ASN A 109 23.70 3.58 -0.09
C ASN A 109 22.92 2.88 1.02
N THR A 110 23.52 1.85 1.58
CA THR A 110 22.88 0.97 2.56
C THR A 110 22.40 1.69 3.81
N LEU A 111 23.14 2.67 4.31
CA LEU A 111 22.76 3.42 5.52
C LEU A 111 21.54 4.31 5.28
N PHE A 112 21.56 5.05 4.18
CA PHE A 112 20.43 5.92 3.81
C PHE A 112 19.17 5.12 3.54
N PHE A 113 19.30 4.02 2.82
CA PHE A 113 18.19 3.08 2.57
C PHE A 113 17.62 2.54 3.88
N PHE A 114 18.47 2.15 4.83
CA PHE A 114 18.04 1.64 6.12
C PHE A 114 17.24 2.68 6.92
N ILE A 115 17.70 3.94 6.94
CA ILE A 115 16.99 5.04 7.62
C ILE A 115 15.63 5.30 6.95
N MET A 116 15.61 5.38 5.62
CA MET A 116 14.36 5.62 4.87
C MET A 116 13.37 4.48 5.05
N ASN A 117 13.84 3.24 5.03
CA ASN A 117 12.98 2.08 5.26
C ASN A 117 12.43 2.05 6.70
N GLY A 118 13.22 2.43 7.69
CA GLY A 118 12.75 2.60 9.06
C GLY A 118 11.63 3.64 9.17
N LEU A 119 11.77 4.79 8.52
CA LEU A 119 10.72 5.81 8.44
C LEU A 119 9.45 5.29 7.75
N VAL A 120 9.59 4.55 6.66
CA VAL A 120 8.47 3.91 5.95
C VAL A 120 7.72 2.96 6.86
N VAL A 121 8.42 2.12 7.63
CA VAL A 121 7.78 1.18 8.58
C VAL A 121 7.03 1.94 9.67
N ILE A 122 7.62 2.97 10.26
CA ILE A 122 6.97 3.78 11.29
C ILE A 122 5.70 4.46 10.72
N LEU A 123 5.80 5.09 9.55
CA LEU A 123 4.67 5.75 8.90
C LEU A 123 3.57 4.75 8.50
N SER A 124 3.94 3.53 8.09
CA SER A 124 2.97 2.47 7.79
C SER A 124 2.18 2.07 9.03
N ILE A 125 2.84 1.87 10.17
CA ILE A 125 2.21 1.55 11.46
C ILE A 125 1.19 2.64 11.83
N PHE A 126 1.60 3.92 11.78
CA PHE A 126 0.71 5.04 12.07
C PHE A 126 -0.48 5.10 11.09
N THR A 127 -0.22 4.94 9.80
CA THR A 127 -1.28 4.96 8.77
C THR A 127 -2.33 3.87 9.04
N TYR A 128 -1.90 2.63 9.20
CA TYR A 128 -2.83 1.51 9.43
C TYR A 128 -3.56 1.63 10.76
N PHE A 129 -2.89 2.12 11.80
CA PHE A 129 -3.52 2.39 13.10
C PHE A 129 -4.64 3.44 12.98
N ILE A 130 -4.37 4.59 12.36
CA ILE A 130 -5.37 5.65 12.18
C ILE A 130 -6.55 5.15 11.36
N PHE A 131 -6.32 4.45 10.25
CA PHE A 131 -7.39 3.90 9.43
C PHE A 131 -8.19 2.81 10.17
N SER A 132 -7.54 1.99 11.01
CA SER A 132 -8.22 1.00 11.83
C SER A 132 -9.18 1.65 12.83
N LEU A 133 -8.77 2.75 13.49
CA LEU A 133 -9.61 3.52 14.39
C LEU A 133 -10.80 4.16 13.66
N ILE A 134 -10.55 4.81 12.52
CA ILE A 134 -11.60 5.47 11.74
C ILE A 134 -12.63 4.46 11.25
N PHE A 135 -12.20 3.33 10.68
CA PHE A 135 -13.14 2.33 10.18
C PHE A 135 -13.84 1.54 11.28
N SER A 136 -13.25 1.43 12.48
CA SER A 136 -13.95 0.84 13.63
C SER A 136 -15.14 1.70 14.09
N GLN A 137 -15.01 3.02 14.00
CA GLN A 137 -16.06 3.97 14.36
C GLN A 137 -17.13 4.14 13.26
N MET A 138 -16.81 3.78 12.03
CA MET A 138 -17.74 3.89 10.91
C MET A 138 -18.64 2.67 10.79
N ARG A 139 -19.92 2.88 10.41
CA ARG A 139 -20.82 1.80 9.99
C ARG A 139 -20.46 1.34 8.57
N CYS A 140 -19.41 0.53 8.47
CA CYS A 140 -18.95 -0.06 7.21
C CYS A 140 -18.90 -1.59 7.32
N PRO A 141 -18.91 -2.32 6.19
CA PRO A 141 -18.73 -3.77 6.16
C PRO A 141 -17.47 -4.23 6.91
N LEU A 142 -17.52 -5.42 7.48
CA LEU A 142 -16.45 -6.01 8.29
C LEU A 142 -15.09 -6.01 7.56
N PHE A 143 -15.11 -6.27 6.26
CA PHE A 143 -13.90 -6.26 5.43
C PHE A 143 -13.07 -4.97 5.57
N PHE A 144 -13.71 -3.78 5.51
CA PHE A 144 -12.99 -2.50 5.64
C PHE A 144 -12.43 -2.25 7.05
N ARG A 145 -12.98 -2.91 8.07
CA ARG A 145 -12.44 -2.82 9.44
C ARG A 145 -11.27 -3.78 9.63
N LEU A 146 -11.38 -5.00 9.09
CA LEU A 146 -10.36 -6.03 9.29
C LEU A 146 -9.08 -5.72 8.53
N VAL A 147 -9.14 -5.22 7.30
CA VAL A 147 -7.95 -4.99 6.48
C VAL A 147 -6.94 -4.05 7.15
N PRO A 148 -7.30 -2.83 7.60
CA PRO A 148 -6.34 -1.96 8.29
C PRO A 148 -5.82 -2.56 9.60
N VAL A 149 -6.67 -3.26 10.36
CA VAL A 149 -6.26 -3.92 11.61
C VAL A 149 -5.22 -5.01 11.32
N THR A 150 -5.45 -5.84 10.32
CA THR A 150 -4.49 -6.89 9.91
C THR A 150 -3.17 -6.26 9.45
N CYS A 151 -3.23 -5.22 8.63
CA CYS A 151 -2.03 -4.48 8.20
C CYS A 151 -1.28 -3.87 9.38
N PHE A 152 -1.98 -3.31 10.35
CA PHE A 152 -1.39 -2.74 11.56
C PHE A 152 -0.67 -3.80 12.41
N ILE A 153 -1.35 -4.91 12.71
CA ILE A 153 -0.79 -6.02 13.49
C ILE A 153 0.44 -6.59 12.78
N TYR A 154 0.35 -6.79 11.47
CA TYR A 154 1.46 -7.30 10.68
C TYR A 154 2.65 -6.33 10.67
N SER A 155 2.42 -5.04 10.53
CA SER A 155 3.50 -4.03 10.54
C SER A 155 4.20 -3.96 11.88
N LEU A 156 3.46 -4.05 12.99
CA LEU A 156 4.04 -4.17 14.32
C LEU A 156 4.85 -5.45 14.48
N PHE A 157 4.30 -6.58 14.08
CA PHE A 157 5.00 -7.86 14.13
C PHE A 157 6.30 -7.81 13.31
N SER A 158 6.25 -7.30 12.08
CA SER A 158 7.41 -7.15 11.21
C SER A 158 8.48 -6.26 11.83
N PHE A 159 8.08 -5.15 12.45
CA PHE A 159 9.00 -4.26 13.14
C PHE A 159 9.73 -4.97 14.27
N PHE A 160 9.01 -5.69 15.14
CA PHE A 160 9.62 -6.41 16.26
C PHE A 160 10.48 -7.59 15.80
N VAL A 161 10.04 -8.34 14.80
CA VAL A 161 10.80 -9.48 14.28
C VAL A 161 12.11 -9.02 13.65
N LEU A 162 12.09 -7.98 12.82
CA LEU A 162 13.30 -7.44 12.20
C LEU A 162 14.25 -6.80 13.23
N ALA A 163 13.71 -6.23 14.31
CA ALA A 163 14.53 -5.62 15.37
C ALA A 163 15.16 -6.64 16.32
N LEU A 164 14.49 -7.77 16.60
CA LEU A 164 14.87 -8.70 17.66
C LEU A 164 15.46 -10.02 17.14
N ILE A 165 15.17 -10.40 15.90
CA ILE A 165 15.58 -11.69 15.33
C ILE A 165 16.50 -11.45 14.12
N PRO A 166 17.83 -11.42 14.32
CA PRO A 166 18.77 -11.17 13.23
C PRO A 166 18.81 -12.26 12.16
N LEU A 167 18.16 -13.41 12.40
CA LEU A 167 18.08 -14.55 11.47
C LEU A 167 16.77 -14.59 10.66
N ALA A 168 15.84 -13.65 10.90
CA ALA A 168 14.61 -13.60 10.11
C ALA A 168 14.92 -13.22 8.66
N ASN A 169 14.36 -13.96 7.71
CA ASN A 169 14.52 -13.65 6.29
C ASN A 169 13.77 -12.34 5.96
N PRO A 170 14.47 -11.21 5.76
CA PRO A 170 13.83 -9.92 5.57
C PRO A 170 12.99 -9.86 4.28
N SER A 171 13.35 -10.65 3.27
CA SER A 171 12.66 -10.64 1.98
C SER A 171 11.24 -11.19 2.10
N THR A 172 11.03 -12.31 2.78
CA THR A 172 9.68 -12.89 2.97
C THR A 172 8.76 -11.95 3.75
N ILE A 173 9.29 -11.31 4.81
CA ILE A 173 8.55 -10.34 5.62
C ILE A 173 8.16 -9.13 4.77
N GLN A 174 9.08 -8.62 3.97
CA GLN A 174 8.82 -7.47 3.11
C GLN A 174 7.77 -7.77 2.04
N VAL A 175 7.79 -8.94 1.46
CA VAL A 175 6.82 -9.34 0.44
C VAL A 175 5.43 -9.47 1.00
N ALA A 176 5.27 -10.14 2.14
CA ALA A 176 3.97 -10.23 2.80
C ALA A 176 3.45 -8.83 3.21
N GLY A 177 4.33 -7.93 3.64
CA GLY A 177 4.01 -6.52 3.89
C GLY A 177 3.50 -5.81 2.64
N ASN A 178 4.15 -5.99 1.50
CA ASN A 178 3.73 -5.42 0.23
C ASN A 178 2.37 -5.94 -0.24
N LEU A 179 2.10 -7.23 -0.08
CA LEU A 179 0.79 -7.82 -0.40
C LEU A 179 -0.33 -7.24 0.48
N LEU A 180 -0.08 -7.09 1.77
CA LEU A 180 -1.04 -6.46 2.68
C LEU A 180 -1.26 -4.99 2.34
N ASP A 181 -0.22 -4.26 1.95
CA ASP A 181 -0.33 -2.89 1.50
C ASP A 181 -1.16 -2.77 0.20
N MET A 182 -1.00 -3.70 -0.75
CA MET A 182 -1.85 -3.78 -1.94
C MET A 182 -3.31 -4.05 -1.57
N LEU A 183 -3.56 -4.98 -0.64
CA LEU A 183 -4.90 -5.27 -0.14
C LEU A 183 -5.53 -4.03 0.53
N PHE A 184 -4.73 -3.26 1.26
CA PHE A 184 -5.16 -2.00 1.87
C PHE A 184 -5.56 -0.96 0.82
N ILE A 185 -4.75 -0.76 -0.23
CA ILE A 185 -5.07 0.15 -1.35
C ILE A 185 -6.36 -0.27 -2.05
N VAL A 186 -6.54 -1.57 -2.30
CA VAL A 186 -7.80 -2.10 -2.87
C VAL A 186 -8.98 -1.77 -1.97
N SER A 187 -8.85 -2.00 -0.66
CA SER A 187 -9.92 -1.73 0.28
C SER A 187 -10.33 -0.26 0.30
N LEU A 188 -9.36 0.66 0.28
CA LEU A 188 -9.61 2.10 0.19
C LEU A 188 -10.27 2.51 -1.15
N GLY A 189 -9.83 1.94 -2.26
CA GLY A 189 -10.43 2.17 -3.59
C GLY A 189 -11.89 1.72 -3.64
N VAL A 190 -12.18 0.52 -3.13
CA VAL A 190 -13.57 0.00 -3.05
C VAL A 190 -14.41 0.85 -2.08
N PHE A 191 -13.85 1.30 -0.97
CA PHE A 191 -14.53 2.19 -0.03
C PHE A 191 -14.94 3.52 -0.69
N MET A 192 -14.04 4.14 -1.45
CA MET A 192 -14.36 5.35 -2.23
C MET A 192 -15.53 5.09 -3.19
N TRP A 193 -15.49 3.98 -3.91
CA TRP A 193 -16.51 3.59 -4.89
C TRP A 193 -17.88 3.37 -4.25
N GLN A 194 -17.95 2.68 -3.11
CA GLN A 194 -19.21 2.44 -2.39
C GLN A 194 -19.83 3.73 -1.87
N ARG A 195 -19.00 4.68 -1.41
CA ARG A 195 -19.47 6.00 -0.97
C ARG A 195 -20.16 6.76 -2.10
N LYS A 196 -19.63 6.70 -3.31
CA LYS A 196 -20.25 7.32 -4.50
C LYS A 196 -21.63 6.70 -4.79
N LYS A 197 -21.71 5.36 -4.78
CA LYS A 197 -22.96 4.66 -5.08
C LYS A 197 -24.11 5.05 -4.14
N LYS A 198 -23.82 5.17 -2.85
CA LYS A 198 -24.80 5.61 -1.84
C LYS A 198 -25.27 7.06 -2.04
N GLN A 199 -24.39 7.96 -2.50
CA GLN A 199 -24.77 9.36 -2.75
C GLN A 199 -25.63 9.51 -4.00
N ASN A 200 -25.29 8.80 -5.09
CA ASN A 200 -26.11 8.83 -6.29
C ASN A 200 -27.54 8.32 -6.01
N LYS A 201 -27.68 7.28 -5.17
CA LYS A 201 -29.01 6.78 -4.80
C LYS A 201 -29.86 7.82 -4.07
N LYS A 202 -29.28 8.58 -3.14
CA LYS A 202 -29.98 9.66 -2.43
C LYS A 202 -30.41 10.82 -3.34
N HIS A 203 -29.69 11.07 -4.44
CA HIS A 203 -30.05 12.11 -5.40
C HIS A 203 -31.18 11.68 -6.38
N PHE A 204 -31.42 10.37 -6.52
CA PHE A 204 -32.54 9.86 -7.34
C PHE A 204 -33.83 9.68 -6.54
N GLU A 205 -33.75 9.65 -5.21
CA GLU A 205 -34.89 9.48 -4.31
C GLU A 205 -35.40 10.84 -3.72
N ALA A 206 -34.73 11.95 -4.04
CA ALA A 206 -35.12 13.33 -3.68
C ALA A 206 -35.62 14.11 -4.87
#